data_196c29cf8928cb88070a0e124830333f
#
_entry.id   196c29cf8928cb88070a0e124830333f
#
_cell.length_a   1.000
_cell.length_b   1.000
_cell.length_c   1.000
_cell.angle_alpha   90.00
_cell.angle_beta   90.00
_cell.angle_gamma   90.00
#
_symmetry.space_group_name_H-M   'P 1'
#
loop_
_entity.id
_entity.type
_entity.pdbx_description
1 polymer ?
#
loop_
_entity_poly.entity_id
_entity_poly.type
_entity_poly.pdbx_seq_one_letter_code
_entity_poly.pdbx_strand_id
1 'polypeptide(L)'
;MVCCSISARGQEEIIEHEGNKYIIHVERLNPDKEMTLLDVLNICPELMSNDGKKLTANYLLSVDDIFLNVDYEPLLEGIKASDLSEVIVCTYGAVDNATDGTTGSIDLQFKEGKGVTGKLSLSGSTYGNGRLYADIANRSENVTVRAFAQTDLQYGEAEALSGNSITSRNGVENAMLFVDWQMTENDLLKLKLSQGYGEQKDHVRKADLYDESEFTRERWGEIVATYERTLNEHEASLYFETAMNYAKNDLIGLRLQTAMPWWIAECSIPFLKQSLWMTAGYEGSYTNLWYQGLRREQNLYNDLYVQLDYKKGPWIISVGDRFRHNTFWDRHYDEGDGSLWSHNRNDHALHASVGYQKGHHFVQGTFSRTYFNPLVSDFHCYLDKCPVQHSTDYKTNHAWRSEARYTYQTNQLVVTGSVTHTKYTDMLTPDEHLTGLGTSVTWHQGAIRLTAGANMYFHLIDKDEAVNDTYFILKLAPTLLLGRGFRLSSTLLYNSRQEAYDKHAHLYASVKMNKDLGKRCNVFADFHDIAGQLKGEPYLLKQSFNNRALTIGLTYYPWR
;
A
#
# COMPACT_ATOMS: atom_id res chain seq x y z
N MET A 1 -5.55 3.84 -17.32
CA MET A 1 -6.12 5.20 -17.48
C MET A 1 -5.03 6.11 -18.02
N VAL A 2 -4.95 6.29 -19.35
CA VAL A 2 -3.99 7.23 -19.95
C VAL A 2 -4.58 8.63 -19.79
N CYS A 3 -4.25 9.30 -18.70
CA CYS A 3 -4.56 10.72 -18.56
C CYS A 3 -3.60 11.50 -19.44
N CYS A 4 -4.02 11.84 -20.67
CA CYS A 4 -3.36 12.89 -21.43
C CYS A 4 -3.59 14.23 -20.73
N SER A 5 -2.70 14.59 -19.82
CA SER A 5 -2.66 15.94 -19.22
C SER A 5 -2.33 16.93 -20.32
N ILE A 6 -3.35 17.70 -20.76
CA ILE A 6 -3.11 18.92 -21.51
C ILE A 6 -2.56 19.95 -20.52
N SER A 7 -1.26 19.86 -20.31
CA SER A 7 -0.49 20.81 -19.51
C SER A 7 -0.57 22.18 -20.17
N ALA A 8 -1.36 23.07 -19.58
CA ALA A 8 -1.13 24.49 -19.78
C ALA A 8 0.32 24.75 -19.32
N ARG A 9 1.21 25.18 -20.20
CA ARG A 9 2.62 25.49 -19.95
C ARG A 9 2.75 26.53 -18.82
N GLY A 10 2.74 26.08 -17.59
CA GLY A 10 2.96 26.86 -16.39
C GLY A 10 3.66 25.98 -15.40
N GLN A 11 4.83 26.37 -14.97
CA GLN A 11 5.71 25.80 -13.94
C GLN A 11 5.53 24.29 -13.68
N GLU A 12 6.58 23.52 -13.88
CA GLU A 12 6.61 22.07 -13.66
C GLU A 12 6.37 21.76 -12.18
N GLU A 13 5.15 21.39 -11.82
CA GLU A 13 4.75 21.03 -10.47
C GLU A 13 5.28 19.63 -10.11
N ILE A 14 5.74 19.44 -8.87
CA ILE A 14 6.18 18.13 -8.37
C ILE A 14 4.96 17.25 -8.10
N ILE A 15 3.90 17.86 -7.55
CA ILE A 15 2.63 17.18 -7.27
C ILE A 15 1.55 17.84 -8.13
N GLU A 16 0.89 17.06 -8.97
CA GLU A 16 -0.33 17.45 -9.66
C GLU A 16 -1.54 16.88 -8.93
N HIS A 17 -2.61 17.68 -8.84
CA HIS A 17 -3.85 17.27 -8.20
C HIS A 17 -4.94 17.03 -9.24
N GLU A 18 -5.58 15.86 -9.17
CA GLU A 18 -6.62 15.45 -10.08
C GLU A 18 -7.74 14.70 -9.35
N GLY A 19 -8.93 15.31 -9.29
CA GLY A 19 -10.05 14.75 -8.55
C GLY A 19 -9.69 14.48 -7.09
N ASN A 20 -9.74 13.23 -6.67
CA ASN A 20 -9.34 12.74 -5.35
C ASN A 20 -7.91 12.16 -5.33
N LYS A 21 -7.20 12.22 -6.46
CA LYS A 21 -5.85 11.68 -6.65
C LYS A 21 -4.83 12.82 -6.67
N TYR A 22 -3.62 12.51 -6.32
CA TYR A 22 -2.48 13.35 -6.62
C TYR A 22 -1.37 12.51 -7.27
N ILE A 23 -0.75 13.11 -8.27
CA ILE A 23 0.27 12.50 -9.09
C ILE A 23 1.60 13.10 -8.69
N ILE A 24 2.51 12.29 -8.19
CA ILE A 24 3.88 12.69 -7.87
C ILE A 24 4.72 12.43 -9.11
N HIS A 25 5.14 13.48 -9.79
CA HIS A 25 6.06 13.39 -10.92
C HIS A 25 7.48 13.10 -10.42
N VAL A 26 7.86 11.85 -10.39
CA VAL A 26 9.10 11.39 -9.75
C VAL A 26 10.35 12.00 -10.38
N GLU A 27 10.34 12.22 -11.69
CA GLU A 27 11.48 12.84 -12.38
C GLU A 27 11.78 14.26 -11.91
N ARG A 28 10.74 15.02 -11.53
CA ARG A 28 10.85 16.40 -11.02
C ARG A 28 11.46 16.46 -9.61
N LEU A 29 11.44 15.35 -8.87
CA LEU A 29 12.16 15.21 -7.60
C LEU A 29 13.68 15.09 -7.80
N ASN A 30 14.15 15.01 -9.06
CA ASN A 30 15.54 14.72 -9.40
C ASN A 30 16.06 13.49 -8.62
N PRO A 31 15.43 12.32 -8.83
CA PRO A 31 15.72 11.13 -8.05
C PRO A 31 17.14 10.67 -8.35
N ASP A 32 17.85 10.35 -7.31
CA ASP A 32 19.09 9.63 -7.45
C ASP A 32 18.85 8.12 -7.60
N LYS A 33 19.84 7.34 -7.99
CA LYS A 33 19.72 5.90 -8.24
C LYS A 33 19.28 5.06 -7.03
N GLU A 34 19.44 5.58 -5.83
CA GLU A 34 19.19 4.86 -4.60
C GLU A 34 17.96 5.39 -3.84
N MET A 35 17.35 6.47 -4.31
CA MET A 35 16.08 6.92 -3.78
C MET A 35 15.04 5.82 -3.95
N THR A 36 14.43 5.41 -2.87
CA THR A 36 13.43 4.34 -2.86
C THR A 36 12.03 4.88 -3.14
N LEU A 37 11.10 3.99 -3.48
CA LEU A 37 9.68 4.33 -3.54
C LEU A 37 9.20 4.92 -2.20
N LEU A 38 9.61 4.35 -1.07
CA LEU A 38 9.24 4.84 0.25
C LEU A 38 9.70 6.29 0.49
N ASP A 39 10.87 6.69 -0.06
CA ASP A 39 11.33 8.08 0.02
C ASP A 39 10.43 9.03 -0.78
N VAL A 40 9.87 8.58 -1.91
CA VAL A 40 8.87 9.33 -2.70
C VAL A 40 7.57 9.47 -1.91
N LEU A 41 7.06 8.38 -1.35
CA LEU A 41 5.80 8.36 -0.61
C LEU A 41 5.85 9.21 0.67
N ASN A 42 7.02 9.36 1.29
CA ASN A 42 7.19 10.21 2.48
C ASN A 42 6.99 11.71 2.22
N ILE A 43 6.80 12.15 0.97
CA ILE A 43 6.38 13.52 0.66
C ILE A 43 4.97 13.79 1.20
N CYS A 44 4.17 12.76 1.34
CA CYS A 44 2.80 12.80 1.81
C CYS A 44 2.75 12.43 3.30
N PRO A 45 2.26 13.32 4.18
CA PRO A 45 2.28 13.08 5.62
C PRO A 45 1.57 11.80 6.03
N GLU A 46 0.44 11.50 5.40
CA GLU A 46 -0.39 10.31 5.67
C GLU A 46 0.26 8.98 5.25
N LEU A 47 1.26 9.04 4.35
CA LEU A 47 2.03 7.89 3.89
C LEU A 47 3.37 7.76 4.62
N MET A 48 3.62 8.62 5.58
CA MET A 48 4.87 8.62 6.33
C MET A 48 5.01 7.32 7.14
N SER A 49 6.08 6.60 6.88
CA SER A 49 6.36 5.33 7.55
C SER A 49 6.64 5.50 9.03
N ASN A 50 6.09 4.60 9.86
CA ASN A 50 6.31 4.56 11.30
C ASN A 50 7.61 3.86 11.71
N ASP A 51 8.15 3.00 10.87
CA ASP A 51 9.31 2.16 11.15
C ASP A 51 10.41 2.29 10.09
N GLY A 52 10.21 3.17 9.10
CA GLY A 52 11.12 3.35 7.97
C GLY A 52 11.02 2.27 6.90
N LYS A 53 10.11 1.30 7.04
CA LYS A 53 9.92 0.19 6.10
C LYS A 53 8.49 0.01 5.63
N LYS A 54 7.49 0.32 6.47
CA LYS A 54 6.07 0.11 6.21
C LYS A 54 5.32 1.43 6.06
N LEU A 55 4.24 1.41 5.31
CA LEU A 55 3.29 2.50 5.32
C LEU A 55 2.47 2.49 6.62
N THR A 56 2.04 3.66 7.07
CA THR A 56 1.27 3.81 8.33
C THR A 56 -0.15 3.25 8.21
N ALA A 57 -0.67 3.18 6.98
CA ALA A 57 -2.04 2.75 6.70
C ALA A 57 -2.04 1.67 5.61
N ASN A 58 -3.13 0.93 5.52
CA ASN A 58 -3.31 -0.13 4.55
C ASN A 58 -3.72 0.46 3.19
N TYR A 59 -2.77 0.55 2.25
CA TYR A 59 -2.99 1.00 0.87
C TYR A 59 -2.95 -0.18 -0.08
N LEU A 60 -3.84 -0.16 -1.07
CA LEU A 60 -3.69 -1.04 -2.24
C LEU A 60 -2.53 -0.54 -3.10
N LEU A 61 -1.65 -1.45 -3.50
CA LEU A 61 -0.57 -1.14 -4.41
C LEU A 61 -0.88 -1.70 -5.79
N SER A 62 -0.71 -0.89 -6.83
CA SER A 62 -0.76 -1.33 -8.23
C SER A 62 0.53 -0.96 -8.97
N VAL A 63 0.77 -1.64 -10.06
CA VAL A 63 1.85 -1.37 -11.00
C VAL A 63 1.24 -1.23 -12.39
N ASP A 64 1.39 -0.06 -13.01
CA ASP A 64 0.80 0.24 -14.31
C ASP A 64 -0.69 -0.16 -14.36
N ASP A 65 -1.46 0.29 -13.33
CA ASP A 65 -2.89 0.03 -13.10
C ASP A 65 -3.29 -1.43 -12.74
N ILE A 66 -2.35 -2.34 -12.62
CA ILE A 66 -2.64 -3.73 -12.21
C ILE A 66 -2.38 -3.92 -10.72
N PHE A 67 -3.41 -4.24 -9.94
CA PHE A 67 -3.31 -4.45 -8.51
C PHE A 67 -2.36 -5.59 -8.13
N LEU A 68 -1.59 -5.37 -7.06
CA LEU A 68 -0.72 -6.36 -6.45
C LEU A 68 -1.40 -6.93 -5.20
N ASN A 69 -1.81 -8.18 -5.28
CA ASN A 69 -2.34 -8.91 -4.12
C ASN A 69 -1.22 -9.69 -3.43
N VAL A 70 -0.18 -8.98 -3.03
CA VAL A 70 1.03 -9.55 -2.42
C VAL A 70 1.44 -8.72 -1.23
N ASP A 71 2.27 -9.30 -0.37
CA ASP A 71 3.01 -8.52 0.63
C ASP A 71 3.98 -7.59 -0.12
N TYR A 72 3.59 -6.33 -0.26
CA TYR A 72 4.32 -5.34 -1.05
C TYR A 72 5.47 -4.66 -0.28
N GLU A 73 5.59 -4.89 1.02
CA GLU A 73 6.64 -4.25 1.82
C GLU A 73 8.04 -4.44 1.24
N PRO A 74 8.42 -5.66 0.82
CA PRO A 74 9.70 -5.86 0.16
C PRO A 74 9.86 -5.06 -1.13
N LEU A 75 8.76 -4.81 -1.86
CA LEU A 75 8.79 -4.04 -3.11
C LEU A 75 9.07 -2.55 -2.86
N LEU A 76 8.57 -1.97 -1.76
CA LEU A 76 8.80 -0.56 -1.41
C LEU A 76 10.29 -0.22 -1.30
N GLU A 77 11.12 -1.16 -0.88
CA GLU A 77 12.57 -0.98 -0.83
C GLU A 77 13.27 -1.39 -2.14
N GLY A 78 12.72 -2.38 -2.86
CA GLY A 78 13.30 -2.91 -4.11
C GLY A 78 13.13 -1.95 -5.28
N ILE A 79 11.95 -1.34 -5.43
CA ILE A 79 11.66 -0.38 -6.49
C ILE A 79 12.37 0.95 -6.19
N LYS A 80 13.12 1.43 -7.18
CA LYS A 80 13.83 2.71 -7.06
C LYS A 80 13.02 3.81 -7.74
N ALA A 81 13.03 5.00 -7.14
CA ALA A 81 12.42 6.19 -7.72
C ALA A 81 12.93 6.48 -9.15
N SER A 82 14.20 6.17 -9.43
CA SER A 82 14.78 6.33 -10.78
C SER A 82 14.11 5.49 -11.86
N ASP A 83 13.38 4.45 -11.50
CA ASP A 83 12.72 3.54 -12.43
C ASP A 83 11.27 3.97 -12.72
N LEU A 84 10.74 4.90 -11.92
CA LEU A 84 9.37 5.40 -11.99
C LEU A 84 9.30 6.73 -12.75
N SER A 85 8.27 6.91 -13.54
CA SER A 85 7.86 8.20 -14.10
C SER A 85 6.98 8.95 -13.11
N GLU A 86 5.98 8.28 -12.57
CA GLU A 86 4.96 8.85 -11.70
C GLU A 86 4.58 7.87 -10.59
N VAL A 87 4.07 8.42 -9.48
CA VAL A 87 3.38 7.69 -8.42
C VAL A 87 2.04 8.38 -8.20
N ILE A 88 0.96 7.65 -8.47
CA ILE A 88 -0.39 8.16 -8.32
C ILE A 88 -0.91 7.68 -6.96
N VAL A 89 -1.33 8.61 -6.13
CA VAL A 89 -1.84 8.30 -4.78
C VAL A 89 -3.27 8.77 -4.64
N CYS A 90 -4.13 7.87 -4.23
CA CYS A 90 -5.46 8.15 -3.76
C CYS A 90 -5.52 7.89 -2.26
N THR A 91 -5.60 8.94 -1.44
CA THR A 91 -5.55 8.84 0.03
C THR A 91 -6.85 8.35 0.65
N TYR A 92 -7.92 8.40 -0.10
CA TYR A 92 -9.24 7.92 0.30
C TYR A 92 -9.83 7.16 -0.86
N GLY A 93 -10.36 5.97 -0.59
CA GLY A 93 -10.90 5.13 -1.63
C GLY A 93 -11.79 5.95 -2.58
N ALA A 94 -11.31 6.17 -3.80
CA ALA A 94 -12.19 6.53 -4.88
C ALA A 94 -13.24 5.43 -5.00
N VAL A 95 -14.36 5.74 -5.58
CA VAL A 95 -15.45 4.76 -5.70
C VAL A 95 -15.01 3.55 -6.53
N ASP A 96 -14.07 3.74 -7.45
CA ASP A 96 -13.41 2.69 -8.22
C ASP A 96 -12.49 1.78 -7.38
N ASN A 97 -11.97 2.27 -6.24
CA ASN A 97 -11.00 1.58 -5.38
C ASN A 97 -11.49 1.40 -3.93
N ALA A 98 -12.77 1.59 -3.63
CA ALA A 98 -13.34 1.50 -2.28
C ALA A 98 -13.54 0.05 -1.81
N THR A 99 -12.51 -0.80 -1.97
CA THR A 99 -12.60 -2.21 -1.60
C THR A 99 -12.05 -2.49 -0.21
N ASP A 100 -12.83 -3.24 0.55
CA ASP A 100 -12.44 -4.04 1.72
C ASP A 100 -11.51 -3.39 2.75
N GLY A 101 -11.90 -2.20 3.24
CA GLY A 101 -11.23 -1.58 4.40
C GLY A 101 -9.89 -0.93 4.08
N THR A 102 -9.57 -0.75 2.81
CA THR A 102 -8.34 -0.06 2.43
C THR A 102 -8.44 1.44 2.67
N THR A 103 -7.33 2.04 3.06
CA THR A 103 -7.26 3.48 3.29
C THR A 103 -7.29 4.26 1.98
N GLY A 104 -6.71 3.68 0.92
CA GLY A 104 -6.58 4.26 -0.41
C GLY A 104 -5.77 3.36 -1.33
N SER A 105 -5.30 3.90 -2.45
CA SER A 105 -4.46 3.19 -3.42
C SER A 105 -3.22 3.97 -3.80
N ILE A 106 -2.19 3.25 -4.21
CA ILE A 106 -0.93 3.77 -4.75
C ILE A 106 -0.66 3.03 -6.04
N ASP A 107 -0.63 3.74 -7.16
CA ASP A 107 -0.25 3.17 -8.45
C ASP A 107 1.13 3.65 -8.89
N LEU A 108 1.95 2.71 -9.34
CA LEU A 108 3.34 2.92 -9.73
C LEU A 108 3.45 2.88 -11.24
N GLN A 109 3.66 4.04 -11.86
CA GLN A 109 3.88 4.13 -13.29
C GLN A 109 5.38 4.07 -13.58
N PHE A 110 5.81 3.05 -14.33
CA PHE A 110 7.21 2.91 -14.69
C PHE A 110 7.58 3.77 -15.89
N LYS A 111 8.85 4.19 -15.95
CA LYS A 111 9.38 4.96 -17.07
C LYS A 111 9.22 4.21 -18.36
N GLU A 112 8.74 4.90 -19.36
CA GLU A 112 8.76 4.42 -20.73
C GLU A 112 10.18 4.50 -21.31
N GLY A 113 10.45 3.70 -22.33
CA GLY A 113 11.73 3.70 -23.05
C GLY A 113 11.91 2.43 -23.83
N LYS A 114 12.63 2.49 -24.97
CA LYS A 114 12.91 1.30 -25.79
C LYS A 114 14.17 0.59 -25.32
N GLY A 115 14.18 -0.73 -25.42
CA GLY A 115 15.34 -1.57 -25.17
C GLY A 115 15.28 -2.38 -23.87
N VAL A 116 16.39 -2.97 -23.53
CA VAL A 116 16.53 -3.81 -22.34
C VAL A 116 17.06 -2.97 -21.18
N THR A 117 16.38 -3.02 -20.06
CA THR A 117 16.84 -2.45 -18.79
C THR A 117 16.81 -3.51 -17.71
N GLY A 118 17.56 -3.34 -16.64
CA GLY A 118 17.46 -4.24 -15.51
C GLY A 118 18.50 -3.98 -14.45
N LYS A 119 18.26 -4.57 -13.30
CA LYS A 119 19.16 -4.53 -12.15
C LYS A 119 19.10 -5.84 -11.39
N LEU A 120 20.24 -6.17 -10.79
CA LEU A 120 20.39 -7.26 -9.84
C LEU A 120 20.95 -6.65 -8.55
N SER A 121 20.30 -6.91 -7.43
CA SER A 121 20.76 -6.41 -6.13
C SER A 121 20.89 -7.56 -5.15
N LEU A 122 22.00 -7.58 -4.43
CA LEU A 122 22.29 -8.54 -3.36
C LEU A 122 22.70 -7.76 -2.13
N SER A 123 22.11 -8.09 -0.98
CA SER A 123 22.52 -7.53 0.30
C SER A 123 22.46 -8.55 1.42
N GLY A 124 23.24 -8.29 2.47
CA GLY A 124 23.27 -9.09 3.68
C GLY A 124 23.56 -8.25 4.91
N SER A 125 23.07 -8.66 6.07
CA SER A 125 23.24 -7.94 7.32
C SER A 125 23.90 -8.77 8.41
N THR A 126 24.36 -8.08 9.45
CA THR A 126 25.01 -8.69 10.63
C THR A 126 24.10 -9.63 11.41
N TYR A 127 22.78 -9.58 11.24
CA TYR A 127 21.82 -10.49 11.90
C TYR A 127 21.35 -11.63 11.01
N GLY A 128 22.02 -11.86 9.88
CA GLY A 128 21.65 -12.91 8.95
C GLY A 128 20.46 -12.58 8.06
N ASN A 129 20.02 -11.32 8.03
CA ASN A 129 19.08 -10.87 7.02
C ASN A 129 19.76 -10.85 5.67
N GLY A 130 19.05 -11.22 4.62
CA GLY A 130 19.59 -11.26 3.27
C GLY A 130 18.52 -10.97 2.25
N ARG A 131 18.88 -10.26 1.18
CA ARG A 131 17.95 -9.97 0.08
C ARG A 131 18.65 -10.18 -1.25
N LEU A 132 17.95 -10.87 -2.14
CA LEU A 132 18.24 -10.91 -3.56
C LEU A 132 17.06 -10.30 -4.30
N TYR A 133 17.32 -9.35 -5.18
CA TYR A 133 16.31 -8.71 -6.00
C TYR A 133 16.79 -8.64 -7.45
N ALA A 134 15.92 -9.02 -8.38
CA ALA A 134 16.12 -8.91 -9.81
C ALA A 134 14.93 -8.22 -10.45
N ASP A 135 15.19 -7.26 -11.33
CA ASP A 135 14.20 -6.57 -12.15
C ASP A 135 14.78 -6.47 -13.56
N ILE A 136 14.05 -6.98 -14.54
CA ILE A 136 14.45 -6.99 -15.94
C ILE A 136 13.24 -6.59 -16.77
N ALA A 137 13.41 -5.58 -17.60
CA ALA A 137 12.39 -5.15 -18.56
C ALA A 137 12.96 -5.11 -19.97
N ASN A 138 12.19 -5.59 -20.94
CA ASN A 138 12.45 -5.43 -22.37
C ASN A 138 11.26 -4.71 -23.00
N ARG A 139 11.53 -3.55 -23.60
CA ARG A 139 10.51 -2.69 -24.19
C ARG A 139 10.77 -2.51 -25.67
N SER A 140 9.80 -2.90 -26.46
CA SER A 140 9.71 -2.63 -27.90
C SER A 140 8.67 -1.53 -28.16
N GLU A 141 8.35 -1.27 -29.43
CA GLU A 141 7.31 -0.29 -29.77
C GLU A 141 5.94 -0.68 -29.26
N ASN A 142 5.61 -1.97 -29.34
CA ASN A 142 4.27 -2.46 -29.08
C ASN A 142 4.19 -3.43 -27.91
N VAL A 143 5.31 -3.86 -27.35
CA VAL A 143 5.32 -4.86 -26.27
C VAL A 143 6.35 -4.48 -25.22
N THR A 144 5.91 -4.42 -23.98
CA THR A 144 6.78 -4.37 -22.79
C THR A 144 6.66 -5.68 -22.06
N VAL A 145 7.77 -6.31 -21.73
CA VAL A 145 7.84 -7.46 -20.85
C VAL A 145 8.72 -7.09 -19.68
N ARG A 146 8.21 -7.24 -18.47
CA ARG A 146 8.94 -6.96 -17.22
C ARG A 146 8.83 -8.14 -16.27
N ALA A 147 9.94 -8.53 -15.69
CA ALA A 147 10.00 -9.60 -14.71
C ALA A 147 10.69 -9.12 -13.43
N PHE A 148 10.06 -9.41 -12.29
CA PHE A 148 10.62 -9.22 -10.97
C PHE A 148 10.83 -10.57 -10.31
N ALA A 149 11.91 -10.71 -9.57
CA ALA A 149 12.13 -11.81 -8.65
C ALA A 149 12.81 -11.30 -7.39
N GLN A 150 12.32 -11.75 -6.25
CA GLN A 150 12.85 -11.35 -4.96
C GLN A 150 12.87 -12.52 -3.99
N THR A 151 13.95 -12.60 -3.22
CA THR A 151 14.04 -13.42 -2.02
C THR A 151 14.47 -12.53 -0.88
N ASP A 152 13.73 -12.55 0.22
CA ASP A 152 14.03 -11.77 1.42
C ASP A 152 14.03 -12.68 2.65
N LEU A 153 15.11 -12.61 3.44
CA LEU A 153 15.25 -13.28 4.72
C LEU A 153 15.37 -12.20 5.80
N GLN A 154 14.46 -12.22 6.76
CA GLN A 154 14.42 -11.26 7.86
C GLN A 154 14.46 -11.97 9.21
N TYR A 155 15.21 -11.39 10.12
CA TYR A 155 15.24 -11.76 11.52
C TYR A 155 14.98 -10.53 12.39
N GLY A 156 14.21 -10.68 13.45
CA GLY A 156 13.94 -9.56 14.33
C GLY A 156 13.33 -9.95 15.66
N GLU A 157 13.30 -8.97 16.55
CA GLU A 157 12.73 -9.07 17.88
C GLU A 157 11.77 -7.92 18.13
N ALA A 158 10.69 -8.18 18.86
CA ALA A 158 9.72 -7.18 19.30
C ALA A 158 9.38 -7.39 20.77
N GLU A 159 9.03 -6.31 21.47
CA GLU A 159 8.60 -6.35 22.87
C GLU A 159 7.51 -5.29 23.11
N ALA A 160 6.38 -5.73 23.70
CA ALA A 160 5.26 -4.87 24.05
C ALA A 160 5.41 -4.25 25.45
N LEU A 161 4.60 -3.22 25.76
CA LEU A 161 4.50 -2.62 27.09
C LEU A 161 4.08 -3.63 28.14
N SER A 162 3.26 -4.61 27.77
CA SER A 162 2.81 -5.72 28.61
C SER A 162 3.94 -6.69 29.02
N GLY A 163 5.13 -6.55 28.45
CA GLY A 163 6.26 -7.45 28.69
C GLY A 163 6.24 -8.71 27.83
N ASN A 164 5.27 -8.85 26.92
CA ASN A 164 5.29 -9.92 25.93
C ASN A 164 6.38 -9.64 24.87
N SER A 165 7.06 -10.67 24.44
CA SER A 165 8.09 -10.54 23.41
C SER A 165 7.96 -11.61 22.34
N ILE A 166 8.39 -11.30 21.14
CA ILE A 166 8.44 -12.22 20.02
C ILE A 166 9.79 -12.12 19.32
N THR A 167 10.35 -13.26 18.97
CA THR A 167 11.49 -13.37 18.06
C THR A 167 10.98 -14.03 16.79
N SER A 168 11.18 -13.39 15.65
CA SER A 168 10.67 -13.86 14.36
C SER A 168 11.79 -14.09 13.37
N ARG A 169 11.65 -15.14 12.57
CA ARG A 169 12.41 -15.36 11.35
C ARG A 169 11.43 -15.52 10.20
N ASN A 170 11.52 -14.64 9.23
CA ASN A 170 10.65 -14.59 8.07
C ASN A 170 11.47 -14.77 6.79
N GLY A 171 10.99 -15.63 5.88
CA GLY A 171 11.51 -15.80 4.54
C GLY A 171 10.40 -15.61 3.52
N VAL A 172 10.60 -14.71 2.53
CA VAL A 172 9.64 -14.44 1.47
C VAL A 172 10.35 -14.57 0.12
N GLU A 173 9.71 -15.29 -0.79
CA GLU A 173 10.13 -15.43 -2.18
C GLU A 173 8.98 -15.02 -3.09
N ASN A 174 9.22 -14.06 -3.99
CA ASN A 174 8.23 -13.54 -4.92
C ASN A 174 8.79 -13.52 -6.33
N ALA A 175 7.94 -13.86 -7.31
CA ALA A 175 8.22 -13.71 -8.72
C ALA A 175 6.99 -13.17 -9.44
N MET A 176 7.18 -12.19 -10.32
CA MET A 176 6.14 -11.55 -11.11
C MET A 176 6.59 -11.35 -12.54
N LEU A 177 5.67 -11.50 -13.47
CA LEU A 177 5.85 -11.23 -14.89
C LEU A 177 4.69 -10.33 -15.34
N PHE A 178 5.02 -9.22 -15.95
CA PHE A 178 4.10 -8.30 -16.60
C PHE A 178 4.35 -8.30 -18.10
N VAL A 179 3.30 -8.27 -18.87
CA VAL A 179 3.33 -8.14 -20.32
C VAL A 179 2.28 -7.13 -20.75
N ASP A 180 2.73 -5.99 -21.27
CA ASP A 180 1.86 -4.98 -21.87
C ASP A 180 2.01 -5.06 -23.37
N TRP A 181 0.89 -5.23 -24.06
CA TRP A 181 0.85 -5.35 -25.52
C TRP A 181 -0.10 -4.32 -26.12
N GLN A 182 0.47 -3.30 -26.74
CA GLN A 182 -0.26 -2.34 -27.57
C GLN A 182 -0.66 -3.01 -28.89
N MET A 183 -1.85 -3.57 -28.94
CA MET A 183 -2.34 -4.31 -30.11
C MET A 183 -2.63 -3.38 -31.29
N THR A 184 -3.22 -2.21 -31.02
CA THR A 184 -3.45 -1.12 -31.96
C THR A 184 -3.18 0.22 -31.27
N GLU A 185 -3.31 1.35 -31.95
CA GLU A 185 -3.19 2.68 -31.33
C GLU A 185 -4.21 2.89 -30.18
N ASN A 186 -5.33 2.18 -30.23
CA ASN A 186 -6.44 2.33 -29.29
C ASN A 186 -6.65 1.12 -28.36
N ASP A 187 -5.95 0.03 -28.55
CA ASP A 187 -6.19 -1.23 -27.82
C ASP A 187 -4.92 -1.67 -27.09
N LEU A 188 -5.00 -1.79 -25.77
CA LEU A 188 -3.93 -2.25 -24.89
C LEU A 188 -4.39 -3.50 -24.13
N LEU A 189 -3.59 -4.57 -24.20
CA LEU A 189 -3.75 -5.77 -23.38
C LEU A 189 -2.60 -5.84 -22.37
N LYS A 190 -2.92 -5.98 -21.10
CA LYS A 190 -1.94 -6.21 -20.03
C LYS A 190 -2.16 -7.59 -19.42
N LEU A 191 -1.10 -8.31 -19.14
CA LEU A 191 -1.12 -9.60 -18.46
C LEU A 191 -0.14 -9.57 -17.28
N LYS A 192 -0.58 -10.06 -16.14
CA LYS A 192 0.26 -10.26 -14.96
C LYS A 192 0.18 -11.71 -14.52
N LEU A 193 1.33 -12.31 -14.26
CA LEU A 193 1.48 -13.58 -13.59
C LEU A 193 2.32 -13.34 -12.34
N SER A 194 1.86 -13.78 -11.19
CA SER A 194 2.63 -13.68 -9.97
C SER A 194 2.52 -14.93 -9.12
N GLN A 195 3.58 -15.23 -8.41
CA GLN A 195 3.63 -16.31 -7.43
C GLN A 195 4.53 -15.95 -6.27
N GLY A 196 4.24 -16.50 -5.11
CA GLY A 196 5.09 -16.32 -3.96
C GLY A 196 5.01 -17.47 -2.96
N TYR A 197 6.00 -17.46 -2.11
CA TYR A 197 6.14 -18.35 -0.99
C TYR A 197 6.62 -17.55 0.23
N GLY A 198 5.96 -17.74 1.36
CA GLY A 198 6.36 -17.19 2.64
C GLY A 198 6.51 -18.29 3.68
N GLU A 199 7.51 -18.17 4.54
CA GLU A 199 7.70 -19.00 5.72
C GLU A 199 8.04 -18.11 6.91
N GLN A 200 7.27 -18.23 7.98
CA GLN A 200 7.51 -17.49 9.21
C GLN A 200 7.63 -18.46 10.39
N LYS A 201 8.65 -18.24 11.22
CA LYS A 201 8.86 -18.95 12.47
C LYS A 201 8.93 -17.95 13.59
N ASP A 202 7.96 -18.00 14.47
CA ASP A 202 7.86 -17.11 15.61
C ASP A 202 8.09 -17.89 16.90
N HIS A 203 8.83 -17.26 17.80
CA HIS A 203 8.96 -17.68 19.17
C HIS A 203 8.37 -16.59 20.06
N VAL A 204 7.21 -16.88 20.63
CA VAL A 204 6.42 -15.94 21.44
C VAL A 204 6.64 -16.23 22.91
N ARG A 205 7.15 -15.26 23.66
CA ARG A 205 7.27 -15.30 25.10
C ARG A 205 6.22 -14.40 25.73
N LYS A 206 5.29 -14.98 26.48
CA LYS A 206 4.29 -14.24 27.26
C LYS A 206 4.85 -13.95 28.65
N ALA A 207 4.63 -12.73 29.16
CA ALA A 207 5.19 -12.28 30.43
C ALA A 207 4.88 -13.19 31.63
N ASP A 208 3.79 -13.92 31.58
CA ASP A 208 3.27 -14.67 32.72
C ASP A 208 3.30 -16.19 32.61
N LEU A 209 3.51 -16.83 31.47
CA LEU A 209 3.26 -18.27 31.44
C LEU A 209 3.94 -19.17 30.39
N TYR A 210 4.18 -18.80 29.13
CA TYR A 210 4.59 -19.80 28.12
C TYR A 210 5.51 -19.26 27.03
N ASP A 211 6.50 -20.09 26.68
CA ASP A 211 7.23 -19.99 25.42
C ASP A 211 6.48 -20.83 24.37
N GLU A 212 5.88 -20.17 23.38
CA GLU A 212 5.21 -20.82 22.26
C GLU A 212 6.00 -20.61 20.97
N SER A 213 6.15 -21.65 20.17
CA SER A 213 6.73 -21.54 18.84
C SER A 213 5.66 -21.76 17.80
N GLU A 214 5.48 -20.78 16.94
CA GLU A 214 4.52 -20.79 15.86
C GLU A 214 5.23 -20.92 14.51
N PHE A 215 4.62 -21.68 13.60
CA PHE A 215 5.14 -21.88 12.28
C PHE A 215 4.04 -21.67 11.24
N THR A 216 4.28 -20.75 10.32
CA THR A 216 3.35 -20.42 9.26
C THR A 216 4.01 -20.59 7.91
N ARG A 217 3.30 -21.17 6.96
CA ARG A 217 3.67 -21.22 5.54
C ARG A 217 2.55 -20.70 4.69
N GLU A 218 2.92 -19.87 3.73
CA GLU A 218 2.01 -19.34 2.75
C GLU A 218 2.52 -19.61 1.35
N ARG A 219 1.62 -20.00 0.44
CA ARG A 219 1.86 -20.08 -1.00
C ARG A 219 0.73 -19.39 -1.70
N TRP A 220 1.05 -18.53 -2.63
CA TRP A 220 0.05 -17.82 -3.40
C TRP A 220 0.44 -17.72 -4.86
N GLY A 221 -0.55 -17.52 -5.71
CA GLY A 221 -0.39 -17.27 -7.12
C GLY A 221 -1.55 -16.47 -7.66
N GLU A 222 -1.30 -15.67 -8.68
CA GLU A 222 -2.29 -14.80 -9.30
C GLU A 222 -2.05 -14.69 -10.80
N ILE A 223 -3.14 -14.62 -11.54
CA ILE A 223 -3.19 -14.30 -12.96
C ILE A 223 -4.17 -13.16 -13.11
N VAL A 224 -3.75 -12.07 -13.76
CA VAL A 224 -4.60 -10.92 -14.11
C VAL A 224 -4.50 -10.69 -15.61
N ALA A 225 -5.61 -10.42 -16.26
CA ALA A 225 -5.68 -9.97 -17.64
C ALA A 225 -6.54 -8.71 -17.70
N THR A 226 -5.99 -7.65 -18.27
CA THR A 226 -6.64 -6.35 -18.43
C THR A 226 -6.68 -5.97 -19.90
N TYR A 227 -7.81 -5.49 -20.36
CA TYR A 227 -7.99 -4.94 -21.69
C TYR A 227 -8.52 -3.52 -21.60
N GLU A 228 -7.84 -2.60 -22.25
CA GLU A 228 -8.21 -1.19 -22.34
C GLU A 228 -8.42 -0.80 -23.79
N ARG A 229 -9.47 -0.02 -24.04
CA ARG A 229 -9.76 0.51 -25.38
C ARG A 229 -10.18 1.96 -25.32
N THR A 230 -9.47 2.82 -26.05
CA THR A 230 -9.89 4.20 -26.34
C THR A 230 -10.90 4.21 -27.49
N LEU A 231 -12.09 4.77 -27.25
CA LEU A 231 -13.22 4.67 -28.19
C LEU A 231 -13.25 5.78 -29.24
N ASN A 232 -12.70 6.94 -28.96
CA ASN A 232 -12.79 8.09 -29.87
C ASN A 232 -11.69 9.13 -29.60
N GLU A 233 -11.61 10.15 -30.46
CA GLU A 233 -10.71 11.31 -30.34
C GLU A 233 -10.93 12.13 -29.05
N HIS A 234 -12.00 11.88 -28.30
CA HIS A 234 -12.34 12.52 -27.04
C HIS A 234 -11.92 11.72 -25.81
N GLU A 235 -11.11 10.67 -25.99
CA GLU A 235 -10.53 9.86 -24.92
C GLU A 235 -11.54 9.06 -24.06
N ALA A 236 -12.78 8.89 -24.54
CA ALA A 236 -13.68 7.93 -23.90
C ALA A 236 -13.04 6.53 -23.92
N SER A 237 -13.08 5.82 -22.82
CA SER A 237 -12.40 4.53 -22.67
C SER A 237 -13.30 3.44 -22.13
N LEU A 238 -12.97 2.21 -22.50
CA LEU A 238 -13.48 0.98 -21.90
C LEU A 238 -12.32 0.25 -21.24
N TYR A 239 -12.57 -0.27 -20.05
CA TYR A 239 -11.64 -1.07 -19.27
C TYR A 239 -12.31 -2.37 -18.84
N PHE A 240 -11.62 -3.49 -19.05
CA PHE A 240 -12.04 -4.80 -18.59
C PHE A 240 -10.88 -5.49 -17.90
N GLU A 241 -11.13 -6.01 -16.71
CA GLU A 241 -10.14 -6.79 -15.98
C GLU A 241 -10.77 -8.11 -15.53
N THR A 242 -9.99 -9.15 -15.54
CA THR A 242 -10.31 -10.42 -14.90
C THR A 242 -9.08 -11.01 -14.24
N ALA A 243 -9.28 -11.57 -13.07
CA ALA A 243 -8.19 -12.17 -12.31
C ALA A 243 -8.62 -13.45 -11.62
N MET A 244 -7.63 -14.24 -11.25
CA MET A 244 -7.76 -15.43 -10.42
C MET A 244 -6.64 -15.44 -9.40
N ASN A 245 -6.98 -15.36 -8.13
CA ASN A 245 -6.07 -15.51 -7.01
C ASN A 245 -6.23 -16.87 -6.37
N TYR A 246 -5.12 -17.47 -5.99
CA TYR A 246 -5.07 -18.68 -5.20
C TYR A 246 -4.07 -18.50 -4.06
N ALA A 247 -4.48 -18.84 -2.85
CA ALA A 247 -3.58 -18.89 -1.70
C ALA A 247 -3.78 -20.19 -0.91
N LYS A 248 -2.70 -20.65 -0.30
CA LYS A 248 -2.68 -21.77 0.61
C LYS A 248 -1.80 -21.44 1.81
N ASN A 249 -2.40 -21.41 2.99
CA ASN A 249 -1.73 -21.10 4.23
C ASN A 249 -1.79 -22.31 5.15
N ASP A 250 -0.64 -22.74 5.65
CA ASP A 250 -0.53 -23.73 6.73
C ASP A 250 -0.21 -22.93 8.02
N LEU A 251 -1.22 -22.76 8.88
CA LEU A 251 -1.18 -21.99 10.13
C LEU A 251 -1.33 -22.96 11.30
N ILE A 252 -0.30 -23.13 12.13
CA ILE A 252 -0.36 -23.87 13.42
C ILE A 252 -1.19 -25.17 13.33
N GLY A 253 -0.94 -25.99 12.29
CA GLY A 253 -1.67 -27.25 12.09
C GLY A 253 -3.01 -27.13 11.36
N LEU A 254 -3.48 -25.94 11.04
CA LEU A 254 -4.64 -25.69 10.19
C LEU A 254 -4.19 -25.40 8.77
N ARG A 255 -4.90 -25.96 7.79
CA ARG A 255 -4.69 -25.65 6.39
C ARG A 255 -5.84 -24.84 5.86
N LEU A 256 -5.49 -23.66 5.36
CA LEU A 256 -6.40 -22.73 4.73
C LEU A 256 -6.12 -22.70 3.24
N GLN A 257 -7.16 -22.76 2.40
CA GLN A 257 -7.06 -22.58 0.96
C GLN A 257 -8.07 -21.54 0.51
N THR A 258 -7.61 -20.59 -0.30
CA THR A 258 -8.44 -19.53 -0.87
C THR A 258 -8.37 -19.59 -2.38
N ALA A 259 -9.51 -19.44 -3.03
CA ALA A 259 -9.60 -19.19 -4.46
C ALA A 259 -10.55 -18.00 -4.67
N MET A 260 -10.09 -17.00 -5.41
CA MET A 260 -10.83 -15.76 -5.59
C MET A 260 -10.71 -15.25 -7.04
N PRO A 261 -11.62 -15.65 -7.93
CA PRO A 261 -11.81 -14.97 -9.20
C PRO A 261 -12.47 -13.60 -8.98
N TRP A 262 -12.04 -12.62 -9.74
CA TRP A 262 -12.71 -11.32 -9.82
C TRP A 262 -12.78 -10.82 -11.26
N TRP A 263 -13.64 -9.81 -11.51
CA TRP A 263 -13.80 -9.15 -12.78
C TRP A 263 -14.29 -7.72 -12.61
N ILE A 264 -13.81 -6.85 -13.49
CA ILE A 264 -14.19 -5.44 -13.56
C ILE A 264 -14.56 -5.10 -14.99
N ALA A 265 -15.58 -4.28 -15.16
CA ALA A 265 -15.93 -3.63 -16.43
C ALA A 265 -16.22 -2.15 -16.14
N GLU A 266 -15.51 -1.26 -16.81
CA GLU A 266 -15.61 0.18 -16.58
C GLU A 266 -15.69 0.94 -17.91
N CYS A 267 -16.38 2.05 -17.87
CA CYS A 267 -16.46 3.01 -18.97
C CYS A 267 -16.24 4.42 -18.43
N SER A 268 -15.30 5.16 -19.03
CA SER A 268 -15.04 6.56 -18.73
C SER A 268 -15.38 7.43 -19.93
N ILE A 269 -16.24 8.43 -19.73
CA ILE A 269 -16.77 9.30 -20.79
C ILE A 269 -16.56 10.76 -20.43
N PRO A 270 -15.88 11.55 -21.29
CA PRO A 270 -15.73 12.98 -21.11
C PRO A 270 -16.96 13.75 -21.59
N PHE A 271 -17.31 14.78 -20.84
CA PHE A 271 -18.35 15.75 -21.16
C PHE A 271 -17.80 17.17 -21.08
N LEU A 272 -18.59 18.15 -21.51
CA LEU A 272 -18.31 19.58 -21.39
C LEU A 272 -16.89 19.96 -21.85
N LYS A 273 -16.47 19.47 -23.01
CA LYS A 273 -15.13 19.67 -23.56
C LYS A 273 -14.03 19.20 -22.59
N GLN A 274 -14.20 17.99 -22.06
CA GLN A 274 -13.27 17.35 -21.13
C GLN A 274 -13.15 18.04 -19.74
N SER A 275 -14.05 18.99 -19.43
CA SER A 275 -14.07 19.57 -18.09
C SER A 275 -14.81 18.71 -17.06
N LEU A 276 -15.62 17.74 -17.51
CA LEU A 276 -16.36 16.81 -16.68
C LEU A 276 -16.15 15.40 -17.23
N TRP A 277 -15.77 14.49 -16.38
CA TRP A 277 -15.64 13.06 -16.66
C TRP A 277 -16.67 12.28 -15.86
N MET A 278 -17.25 11.27 -16.47
CA MET A 278 -18.08 10.30 -15.79
C MET A 278 -17.45 8.92 -15.97
N THR A 279 -17.13 8.30 -14.86
CA THR A 279 -16.69 6.91 -14.80
C THR A 279 -17.83 6.09 -14.21
N ALA A 280 -18.22 5.00 -14.87
CA ALA A 280 -19.22 4.07 -14.38
C ALA A 280 -18.71 2.65 -14.58
N GLY A 281 -18.87 1.80 -13.57
CA GLY A 281 -18.35 0.45 -13.63
C GLY A 281 -19.16 -0.56 -12.84
N TYR A 282 -18.83 -1.81 -13.13
CA TYR A 282 -19.30 -2.99 -12.44
C TYR A 282 -18.11 -3.85 -12.05
N GLU A 283 -18.08 -4.25 -10.78
CA GLU A 283 -17.09 -5.18 -10.26
C GLU A 283 -17.76 -6.35 -9.58
N GLY A 284 -17.20 -7.53 -9.72
CA GLY A 284 -17.65 -8.72 -9.04
C GLY A 284 -16.49 -9.57 -8.58
N SER A 285 -16.67 -10.27 -7.47
CA SER A 285 -15.71 -11.26 -6.99
C SER A 285 -16.43 -12.40 -6.28
N TYR A 286 -15.86 -13.57 -6.42
CA TYR A 286 -16.27 -14.75 -5.69
C TYR A 286 -15.09 -15.28 -4.88
N THR A 287 -15.20 -15.29 -3.57
CA THR A 287 -14.21 -15.86 -2.67
C THR A 287 -14.68 -17.22 -2.18
N ASN A 288 -13.84 -18.21 -2.28
CA ASN A 288 -14.06 -19.53 -1.69
C ASN A 288 -12.90 -19.86 -0.77
N LEU A 289 -13.19 -19.91 0.50
CA LEU A 289 -12.26 -20.15 1.58
C LEU A 289 -12.58 -21.50 2.21
N TRP A 290 -11.60 -22.39 2.22
CA TRP A 290 -11.76 -23.74 2.74
C TRP A 290 -10.77 -24.04 3.86
N TYR A 291 -11.31 -24.42 5.00
CA TYR A 291 -10.58 -24.87 6.19
C TYR A 291 -10.64 -26.38 6.23
N GLN A 292 -9.51 -27.03 6.23
CA GLN A 292 -9.41 -28.48 6.13
C GLN A 292 -10.32 -29.20 7.15
N GLY A 293 -11.43 -29.75 6.65
CA GLY A 293 -12.33 -30.62 7.43
C GLY A 293 -13.24 -29.91 8.43
N LEU A 294 -13.15 -28.59 8.60
CA LEU A 294 -13.88 -27.84 9.62
C LEU A 294 -14.97 -26.95 9.01
N ARG A 295 -14.63 -26.15 8.02
CA ARG A 295 -15.51 -25.07 7.54
C ARG A 295 -15.23 -24.71 6.09
N ARG A 296 -16.26 -24.26 5.38
CA ARG A 296 -16.14 -23.67 4.05
C ARG A 296 -16.95 -22.39 4.01
N GLU A 297 -16.31 -21.32 3.65
CA GLU A 297 -16.92 -20.02 3.46
C GLU A 297 -16.85 -19.59 2.01
N GLN A 298 -17.93 -18.99 1.55
CA GLN A 298 -18.07 -18.50 0.20
C GLN A 298 -18.67 -17.11 0.26
N ASN A 299 -18.12 -16.20 -0.51
CA ASN A 299 -18.58 -14.83 -0.58
C ASN A 299 -18.68 -14.42 -2.05
N LEU A 300 -19.84 -13.92 -2.46
CA LEU A 300 -20.05 -13.33 -3.78
C LEU A 300 -20.48 -11.89 -3.62
N TYR A 301 -19.69 -10.96 -4.08
CA TYR A 301 -20.10 -9.57 -4.15
C TYR A 301 -20.22 -9.07 -5.57
N ASN A 302 -21.12 -8.12 -5.75
CA ASN A 302 -21.40 -7.42 -7.00
C ASN A 302 -21.54 -5.93 -6.67
N ASP A 303 -20.71 -5.13 -7.28
CA ASP A 303 -20.65 -3.69 -7.08
C ASP A 303 -21.03 -2.97 -8.37
N LEU A 304 -21.83 -1.93 -8.21
CA LEU A 304 -22.08 -0.93 -9.25
C LEU A 304 -21.58 0.41 -8.74
N TYR A 305 -20.83 1.14 -9.54
CA TYR A 305 -20.33 2.45 -9.14
C TYR A 305 -20.41 3.48 -10.25
N VAL A 306 -20.48 4.73 -9.81
CA VAL A 306 -20.42 5.92 -10.67
C VAL A 306 -19.61 7.01 -9.99
N GLN A 307 -18.75 7.67 -10.74
CA GLN A 307 -17.97 8.82 -10.29
C GLN A 307 -18.06 9.94 -11.33
N LEU A 308 -18.12 11.17 -10.85
CA LEU A 308 -18.09 12.39 -11.63
C LEU A 308 -16.90 13.23 -11.18
N ASP A 309 -16.00 13.52 -12.11
CA ASP A 309 -14.82 14.35 -11.91
C ASP A 309 -14.91 15.61 -12.75
N TYR A 310 -14.86 16.77 -12.10
CA TYR A 310 -14.93 18.07 -12.74
C TYR A 310 -13.64 18.85 -12.50
N LYS A 311 -12.98 19.29 -13.59
CA LYS A 311 -11.77 20.13 -13.56
C LYS A 311 -11.95 21.32 -14.50
N LYS A 312 -12.08 22.51 -13.95
CA LYS A 312 -12.16 23.74 -14.75
C LYS A 312 -11.62 24.93 -14.00
N GLY A 313 -10.65 25.61 -14.62
CA GLY A 313 -9.95 26.72 -13.99
C GLY A 313 -9.25 26.26 -12.72
N PRO A 314 -9.44 26.94 -11.58
CA PRO A 314 -8.81 26.56 -10.33
C PRO A 314 -9.55 25.45 -9.56
N TRP A 315 -10.72 25.03 -10.02
CA TRP A 315 -11.59 24.10 -9.29
C TRP A 315 -11.41 22.67 -9.75
N ILE A 316 -11.30 21.75 -8.79
CA ILE A 316 -11.25 20.31 -8.96
C ILE A 316 -12.31 19.73 -8.03
N ILE A 317 -13.29 19.01 -8.57
CA ILE A 317 -14.41 18.44 -7.78
C ILE A 317 -14.57 16.99 -8.20
N SER A 318 -14.72 16.10 -7.23
CA SER A 318 -15.02 14.68 -7.46
C SER A 318 -16.15 14.24 -6.54
N VAL A 319 -17.10 13.49 -7.08
CA VAL A 319 -18.20 12.88 -6.32
C VAL A 319 -18.49 11.52 -6.89
N GLY A 320 -18.67 10.52 -6.03
CA GLY A 320 -19.01 9.17 -6.44
C GLY A 320 -19.79 8.39 -5.40
N ASP A 321 -20.48 7.35 -5.88
CA ASP A 321 -21.15 6.34 -5.08
C ASP A 321 -20.89 4.96 -5.64
N ARG A 322 -20.69 3.99 -4.75
CA ARG A 322 -20.55 2.56 -5.04
C ARG A 322 -21.56 1.79 -4.21
N PHE A 323 -22.43 1.07 -4.88
CA PHE A 323 -23.38 0.17 -4.26
C PHE A 323 -22.84 -1.25 -4.34
N ARG A 324 -22.77 -1.95 -3.20
CA ARG A 324 -22.38 -3.36 -3.10
C ARG A 324 -23.57 -4.21 -2.70
N HIS A 325 -23.80 -5.27 -3.45
CA HIS A 325 -24.62 -6.41 -3.03
C HIS A 325 -23.72 -7.59 -2.72
N ASN A 326 -23.73 -8.06 -1.48
CA ASN A 326 -22.92 -9.16 -1.01
C ASN A 326 -23.80 -10.32 -0.56
N THR A 327 -23.45 -11.54 -1.01
CA THR A 327 -24.05 -12.79 -0.57
C THR A 327 -22.98 -13.67 0.04
N PHE A 328 -23.18 -14.04 1.26
CA PHE A 328 -22.25 -14.84 2.03
C PHE A 328 -22.88 -16.19 2.38
N TRP A 329 -22.10 -17.28 2.25
CA TRP A 329 -22.47 -18.65 2.66
C TRP A 329 -21.38 -19.21 3.56
N ASP A 330 -21.81 -19.81 4.66
CA ASP A 330 -20.95 -20.47 5.63
C ASP A 330 -21.45 -21.90 5.89
N ARG A 331 -20.58 -22.88 5.76
CA ARG A 331 -20.88 -24.29 6.00
C ARG A 331 -19.89 -24.87 7.00
N HIS A 332 -20.42 -25.34 8.13
CA HIS A 332 -19.70 -26.06 9.15
C HIS A 332 -19.80 -27.57 8.94
N TYR A 333 -18.71 -28.30 9.10
CA TYR A 333 -18.65 -29.77 8.92
C TYR A 333 -18.41 -30.52 10.22
N ASP A 334 -18.01 -29.86 11.30
CA ASP A 334 -17.69 -30.39 12.61
C ASP A 334 -18.92 -30.72 13.48
N GLU A 335 -20.08 -30.10 13.19
CA GLU A 335 -21.32 -30.32 13.94
C GLU A 335 -22.19 -31.49 13.43
N GLY A 336 -21.67 -32.29 12.50
CA GLY A 336 -22.27 -33.55 12.05
C GLY A 336 -23.47 -33.47 11.11
N ASP A 337 -24.12 -32.31 10.94
CA ASP A 337 -25.28 -32.09 10.07
C ASP A 337 -25.03 -31.15 8.88
N GLY A 338 -23.85 -30.55 8.79
CA GLY A 338 -23.47 -29.69 7.68
C GLY A 338 -24.35 -28.46 7.54
N SER A 339 -24.63 -27.78 8.65
CA SER A 339 -25.46 -26.57 8.66
C SER A 339 -24.95 -25.53 7.67
N LEU A 340 -25.84 -25.04 6.81
CA LEU A 340 -25.55 -23.98 5.82
C LEU A 340 -26.21 -22.69 6.25
N TRP A 341 -25.41 -21.68 6.45
CA TRP A 341 -25.87 -20.32 6.71
C TRP A 341 -25.73 -19.49 5.42
N SER A 342 -26.70 -18.64 5.13
CA SER A 342 -26.60 -17.68 4.04
C SER A 342 -27.07 -16.31 4.48
N HIS A 343 -26.38 -15.29 4.03
CA HIS A 343 -26.63 -13.91 4.39
C HIS A 343 -26.50 -13.02 3.17
N ASN A 344 -27.46 -12.11 2.99
CA ASN A 344 -27.43 -11.10 1.94
C ASN A 344 -27.29 -9.72 2.55
N ARG A 345 -26.53 -8.86 1.91
CA ARG A 345 -26.23 -7.54 2.41
C ARG A 345 -26.07 -6.52 1.32
N ASN A 346 -26.46 -5.30 1.60
CA ASN A 346 -26.27 -4.14 0.73
C ASN A 346 -25.52 -3.05 1.49
N ASP A 347 -24.55 -2.45 0.83
CA ASP A 347 -23.75 -1.37 1.36
C ASP A 347 -23.50 -0.28 0.32
N HIS A 348 -23.15 0.93 0.78
CA HIS A 348 -22.77 2.06 -0.04
C HIS A 348 -21.43 2.62 0.40
N ALA A 349 -20.55 2.89 -0.56
CA ALA A 349 -19.35 3.69 -0.35
C ALA A 349 -19.52 5.02 -1.08
N LEU A 350 -19.36 6.10 -0.33
CA LEU A 350 -19.55 7.47 -0.82
C LEU A 350 -18.21 8.19 -0.84
N HIS A 351 -18.00 9.04 -1.85
CA HIS A 351 -16.86 9.91 -1.93
C HIS A 351 -17.28 11.29 -2.42
N ALA A 352 -16.71 12.33 -1.82
CA ALA A 352 -16.84 13.71 -2.29
C ALA A 352 -15.56 14.48 -1.98
N SER A 353 -15.01 15.20 -2.96
CA SER A 353 -13.88 16.09 -2.76
C SER A 353 -14.06 17.40 -3.50
N VAL A 354 -13.54 18.48 -2.93
CA VAL A 354 -13.49 19.80 -3.53
C VAL A 354 -12.08 20.37 -3.35
N GLY A 355 -11.40 20.64 -4.45
CA GLY A 355 -10.08 21.24 -4.49
C GLY A 355 -10.09 22.60 -5.15
N TYR A 356 -9.19 23.49 -4.72
CA TYR A 356 -8.95 24.80 -5.30
C TYR A 356 -7.44 25.02 -5.46
N GLN A 357 -6.98 25.23 -6.69
CA GLN A 357 -5.59 25.47 -7.03
C GLN A 357 -5.38 26.88 -7.56
N LYS A 358 -4.43 27.60 -6.98
CA LYS A 358 -4.05 28.93 -7.48
C LYS A 358 -2.55 29.17 -7.31
N GLY A 359 -1.85 29.25 -8.43
CA GLY A 359 -0.39 29.39 -8.43
C GLY A 359 0.25 28.21 -7.70
N HIS A 360 1.07 28.48 -6.70
CA HIS A 360 1.77 27.48 -5.89
C HIS A 360 0.94 26.84 -4.77
N HIS A 361 -0.31 27.22 -4.62
CA HIS A 361 -1.17 26.85 -3.51
C HIS A 361 -2.29 25.95 -3.97
N PHE A 362 -2.50 24.86 -3.23
CA PHE A 362 -3.63 23.96 -3.39
C PHE A 362 -4.29 23.71 -2.03
N VAL A 363 -5.61 23.76 -2.00
CA VAL A 363 -6.43 23.43 -0.83
C VAL A 363 -7.47 22.41 -1.25
N GLN A 364 -7.67 21.36 -0.46
CA GLN A 364 -8.67 20.33 -0.72
C GLN A 364 -9.41 19.95 0.55
N GLY A 365 -10.71 19.73 0.43
CA GLY A 365 -11.53 19.04 1.41
C GLY A 365 -12.04 17.74 0.80
N THR A 366 -11.96 16.64 1.55
CA THR A 366 -12.42 15.32 1.14
C THR A 366 -13.28 14.70 2.23
N PHE A 367 -14.33 14.03 1.81
CA PHE A 367 -15.19 13.23 2.67
C PHE A 367 -15.44 11.89 2.01
N SER A 368 -15.33 10.79 2.75
CA SER A 368 -15.63 9.46 2.25
C SER A 368 -16.28 8.56 3.31
N ARG A 369 -17.07 7.63 2.84
CA ARG A 369 -17.54 6.48 3.58
C ARG A 369 -17.10 5.24 2.83
N THR A 370 -16.33 4.38 3.48
CA THR A 370 -15.94 3.07 2.96
C THR A 370 -16.57 1.98 3.82
N TYR A 371 -16.75 0.82 3.26
CA TYR A 371 -17.18 -0.36 4.00
C TYR A 371 -16.12 -1.46 3.85
N PHE A 372 -16.09 -2.36 4.81
CA PHE A 372 -15.31 -3.59 4.70
C PHE A 372 -16.12 -4.74 5.29
N ASN A 373 -16.04 -5.87 4.63
CA ASN A 373 -16.57 -7.09 5.20
C ASN A 373 -15.57 -7.57 6.26
N PRO A 374 -16.03 -8.00 7.44
CA PRO A 374 -15.14 -8.71 8.33
C PRO A 374 -14.58 -9.89 7.55
N LEU A 375 -13.27 -9.88 7.32
CA LEU A 375 -12.60 -11.01 6.74
C LEU A 375 -12.80 -12.17 7.69
N VAL A 376 -13.05 -13.33 7.13
CA VAL A 376 -13.07 -14.57 7.88
C VAL A 376 -11.79 -14.79 8.69
N SER A 377 -10.65 -14.24 8.23
CA SER A 377 -9.43 -14.17 9.01
C SER A 377 -9.60 -13.51 10.38
N ASP A 378 -10.50 -12.56 10.52
CA ASP A 378 -10.77 -11.90 11.81
C ASP A 378 -11.47 -12.86 12.78
N PHE A 379 -12.13 -13.89 12.28
CA PHE A 379 -12.69 -14.97 13.08
C PHE A 379 -11.66 -16.05 13.45
N HIS A 380 -10.49 -16.10 12.78
CA HIS A 380 -9.49 -17.16 12.98
C HIS A 380 -8.64 -17.04 14.23
N CYS A 381 -8.41 -15.83 14.69
CA CYS A 381 -7.69 -15.65 15.94
C CYS A 381 -8.39 -16.34 17.14
N TYR A 382 -9.57 -16.92 16.94
CA TYR A 382 -10.47 -17.31 18.00
C TYR A 382 -10.98 -18.75 17.93
N LEU A 383 -10.41 -19.61 17.09
CA LEU A 383 -10.86 -21.01 16.95
C LEU A 383 -10.86 -21.79 18.26
N ASP A 384 -10.05 -21.41 19.24
CA ASP A 384 -10.00 -22.10 20.54
C ASP A 384 -10.81 -21.41 21.65
N LYS A 385 -11.28 -20.17 21.53
CA LYS A 385 -11.81 -19.40 22.66
C LYS A 385 -13.06 -18.55 22.41
N CYS A 386 -13.47 -18.34 21.18
CA CYS A 386 -14.79 -17.75 20.92
C CYS A 386 -15.77 -18.86 20.54
N PRO A 387 -16.83 -19.05 21.33
CA PRO A 387 -18.02 -19.64 20.77
C PRO A 387 -18.37 -18.72 19.60
N VAL A 388 -18.35 -19.23 18.38
CA VAL A 388 -18.94 -18.55 17.23
C VAL A 388 -20.39 -18.30 17.63
N GLN A 389 -20.66 -17.16 18.24
CA GLN A 389 -22.02 -16.70 18.40
C GLN A 389 -22.44 -16.45 16.96
N HIS A 390 -23.28 -17.33 16.45
CA HIS A 390 -24.03 -17.14 15.22
C HIS A 390 -24.90 -15.89 15.38
N SER A 391 -24.26 -14.71 15.31
CA SER A 391 -24.96 -13.46 15.30
C SER A 391 -25.68 -13.40 13.96
N THR A 392 -27.00 -13.53 14.00
CA THR A 392 -27.88 -13.29 12.86
C THR A 392 -27.81 -11.84 12.36
N ASP A 393 -27.14 -10.97 13.09
CA ASP A 393 -26.97 -9.55 12.81
C ASP A 393 -25.53 -9.22 12.36
N TYR A 394 -25.11 -9.74 11.21
CA TYR A 394 -23.91 -9.24 10.56
C TYR A 394 -24.10 -7.76 10.19
N LYS A 395 -23.50 -6.87 10.96
CA LYS A 395 -23.43 -5.44 10.61
C LYS A 395 -22.22 -5.21 9.71
N THR A 396 -22.29 -4.25 8.79
CA THR A 396 -21.13 -3.85 8.00
C THR A 396 -20.20 -3.05 8.87
N ASN A 397 -18.93 -3.41 8.80
CA ASN A 397 -17.89 -2.53 9.25
C ASN A 397 -17.76 -1.39 8.25
N HIS A 398 -17.69 -0.17 8.72
CA HIS A 398 -17.52 0.97 7.86
C HIS A 398 -16.64 2.04 8.52
N ALA A 399 -15.98 2.81 7.67
CA ALA A 399 -15.22 3.97 8.10
C ALA A 399 -15.80 5.23 7.46
N TRP A 400 -16.03 6.25 8.27
CA TRP A 400 -16.29 7.61 7.84
C TRP A 400 -15.01 8.41 7.97
N ARG A 401 -14.62 9.09 6.91
CA ARG A 401 -13.36 9.82 6.90
C ARG A 401 -13.55 11.22 6.31
N SER A 402 -12.95 12.21 6.96
CA SER A 402 -12.91 13.59 6.50
C SER A 402 -11.47 14.07 6.49
N GLU A 403 -11.08 14.83 5.49
CA GLU A 403 -9.76 15.45 5.40
C GLU A 403 -9.85 16.88 4.91
N ALA A 404 -9.01 17.74 5.47
CA ALA A 404 -8.65 19.02 4.89
C ALA A 404 -7.15 19.04 4.66
N ARG A 405 -6.71 19.36 3.44
CA ARG A 405 -5.32 19.39 3.02
C ARG A 405 -4.95 20.73 2.41
N TYR A 406 -3.73 21.15 2.70
CA TYR A 406 -3.08 22.27 2.05
C TYR A 406 -1.72 21.85 1.51
N THR A 407 -1.43 22.21 0.26
CA THR A 407 -0.11 22.00 -0.35
C THR A 407 0.39 23.33 -0.92
N TYR A 408 1.63 23.65 -0.57
CA TYR A 408 2.42 24.72 -1.21
C TYR A 408 3.60 24.08 -1.92
N GLN A 409 3.80 24.39 -3.19
CA GLN A 409 4.88 23.79 -3.96
C GLN A 409 5.57 24.77 -4.90
N THR A 410 6.88 24.57 -5.01
CA THR A 410 7.75 25.19 -6.01
C THR A 410 8.66 24.11 -6.60
N ASN A 411 9.50 24.41 -7.56
CA ASN A 411 10.47 23.46 -8.13
C ASN A 411 11.46 22.89 -7.10
N GLN A 412 11.60 23.49 -5.93
CA GLN A 412 12.59 23.10 -4.90
C GLN A 412 11.97 22.78 -3.55
N LEU A 413 10.73 23.13 -3.31
CA LEU A 413 10.09 23.03 -2.02
C LEU A 413 8.65 22.53 -2.19
N VAL A 414 8.31 21.47 -1.46
CA VAL A 414 6.93 21.02 -1.25
C VAL A 414 6.64 21.06 0.25
N VAL A 415 5.58 21.73 0.64
CA VAL A 415 5.07 21.77 2.01
C VAL A 415 3.63 21.28 1.97
N THR A 416 3.32 20.23 2.71
CA THR A 416 1.97 19.69 2.82
C THR A 416 1.53 19.70 4.28
N GLY A 417 0.31 20.13 4.54
CA GLY A 417 -0.34 20.04 5.83
C GLY A 417 -1.70 19.37 5.69
N SER A 418 -2.09 18.52 6.61
CA SER A 418 -3.39 17.85 6.60
C SER A 418 -3.99 17.74 8.00
N VAL A 419 -5.32 17.78 8.04
CA VAL A 419 -6.13 17.43 9.21
C VAL A 419 -7.06 16.32 8.77
N THR A 420 -7.02 15.19 9.45
CA THR A 420 -7.84 14.02 9.15
C THR A 420 -8.68 13.64 10.35
N HIS A 421 -9.89 13.18 10.11
CA HIS A 421 -10.72 12.55 11.13
C HIS A 421 -11.34 11.28 10.55
N THR A 422 -11.14 10.15 11.22
CA THR A 422 -11.70 8.86 10.83
C THR A 422 -12.50 8.29 12.01
N LYS A 423 -13.71 7.86 11.74
CA LYS A 423 -14.51 7.06 12.65
C LYS A 423 -14.65 5.66 12.08
N TYR A 424 -14.14 4.67 12.80
CA TYR A 424 -14.32 3.25 12.49
C TYR A 424 -15.50 2.71 13.31
N THR A 425 -16.40 2.01 12.64
CA THR A 425 -17.46 1.25 13.28
C THR A 425 -17.28 -0.21 12.89
N ASP A 426 -16.97 -1.03 13.88
CA ASP A 426 -16.76 -2.46 13.74
C ASP A 426 -17.87 -3.21 14.51
N MET A 427 -18.21 -4.39 14.01
CA MET A 427 -19.19 -5.26 14.65
C MET A 427 -18.63 -5.92 15.93
N LEU A 428 -17.32 -6.16 15.96
CA LEU A 428 -16.66 -6.95 17.01
C LEU A 428 -15.93 -6.09 18.04
N THR A 429 -15.60 -4.84 17.67
CA THR A 429 -14.85 -3.93 18.53
C THR A 429 -15.65 -2.66 18.81
N PRO A 430 -15.34 -1.95 19.89
CA PRO A 430 -15.90 -0.62 20.14
C PRO A 430 -15.58 0.35 18.99
N ASP A 431 -16.45 1.34 18.78
CA ASP A 431 -16.20 2.41 17.82
C ASP A 431 -14.87 3.11 18.13
N GLU A 432 -14.09 3.37 17.09
CA GLU A 432 -12.80 4.05 17.19
C GLU A 432 -12.85 5.38 16.44
N HIS A 433 -12.32 6.43 17.06
CA HIS A 433 -12.14 7.74 16.45
C HIS A 433 -10.66 8.09 16.40
N LEU A 434 -10.16 8.37 15.21
CA LEU A 434 -8.78 8.78 15.00
C LEU A 434 -8.75 10.16 14.33
N THR A 435 -8.23 11.16 15.05
CA THR A 435 -7.96 12.49 14.49
C THR A 435 -6.47 12.68 14.31
N GLY A 436 -6.04 12.98 13.08
CA GLY A 436 -4.65 13.21 12.71
C GLY A 436 -4.39 14.65 12.32
N LEU A 437 -3.25 15.19 12.76
CA LEU A 437 -2.67 16.42 12.28
C LEU A 437 -1.33 16.08 11.67
N GLY A 438 -1.15 16.30 10.37
CA GLY A 438 0.05 15.94 9.64
C GLY A 438 0.68 17.14 8.94
N THR A 439 2.01 17.16 8.87
CA THR A 439 2.76 18.07 8.03
C THR A 439 4.01 17.41 7.49
N SER A 440 4.37 17.73 6.25
CA SER A 440 5.63 17.34 5.64
C SER A 440 6.26 18.49 4.88
N VAL A 441 7.58 18.50 4.83
CA VAL A 441 8.39 19.43 4.05
C VAL A 441 9.43 18.63 3.29
N THR A 442 9.42 18.75 1.97
CA THR A 442 10.50 18.24 1.12
C THR A 442 11.16 19.40 0.42
N TRP A 443 12.45 19.55 0.66
CA TRP A 443 13.26 20.60 0.06
C TRP A 443 14.50 20.02 -0.59
N HIS A 444 14.83 20.51 -1.79
CA HIS A 444 16.07 20.13 -2.46
C HIS A 444 16.75 21.35 -3.08
N GLN A 445 18.04 21.47 -2.89
CA GLN A 445 18.86 22.49 -3.52
C GLN A 445 20.28 22.00 -3.75
N GLY A 446 20.69 21.92 -5.00
CA GLY A 446 22.03 21.47 -5.37
C GLY A 446 22.31 20.04 -4.87
N ALA A 447 23.27 19.93 -3.94
CA ALA A 447 23.71 18.66 -3.38
C ALA A 447 22.91 18.20 -2.14
N ILE A 448 21.95 18.97 -1.69
CA ILE A 448 21.22 18.71 -0.44
C ILE A 448 19.76 18.42 -0.77
N ARG A 449 19.22 17.36 -0.18
CA ARG A 449 17.80 17.07 -0.08
C ARG A 449 17.44 16.89 1.38
N LEU A 450 16.31 17.42 1.79
CA LEU A 450 15.79 17.28 3.14
C LEU A 450 14.30 16.91 3.06
N THR A 451 13.91 15.82 3.68
CA THR A 451 12.51 15.51 3.97
C THR A 451 12.31 15.53 5.48
N ALA A 452 11.35 16.29 5.93
CA ALA A 452 10.96 16.35 7.34
C ALA A 452 9.43 16.20 7.44
N GLY A 453 8.96 15.56 8.49
CA GLY A 453 7.53 15.38 8.72
C GLY A 453 7.20 15.26 10.20
N ALA A 454 5.98 15.62 10.54
CA ALA A 454 5.42 15.48 11.87
C ALA A 454 3.95 15.11 11.77
N ASN A 455 3.54 14.05 12.43
CA ASN A 455 2.14 13.65 12.58
C ASN A 455 1.82 13.55 14.07
N MET A 456 0.64 14.01 14.43
CA MET A 456 0.07 13.90 15.76
C MET A 456 -1.31 13.26 15.64
N TYR A 457 -1.57 12.28 16.48
CA TYR A 457 -2.81 11.52 16.46
C TYR A 457 -3.48 11.57 17.82
N PHE A 458 -4.79 11.77 17.79
CA PHE A 458 -5.69 11.67 18.92
C PHE A 458 -6.59 10.46 18.66
N HIS A 459 -6.40 9.42 19.43
CA HIS A 459 -7.10 8.15 19.31
C HIS A 459 -8.04 7.96 20.49
N LEU A 460 -9.32 7.81 20.21
CA LEU A 460 -10.38 7.54 21.18
C LEU A 460 -11.04 6.21 20.82
N ILE A 461 -11.10 5.31 21.79
CA ILE A 461 -11.80 4.03 21.69
C ILE A 461 -12.97 4.07 22.66
N ASP A 462 -14.20 3.94 22.14
CA ASP A 462 -15.43 3.91 22.92
C ASP A 462 -15.60 2.52 23.56
N LYS A 463 -14.99 2.34 24.76
CA LYS A 463 -15.19 1.17 25.63
C LYS A 463 -15.94 1.59 26.89
N ASP A 464 -16.36 0.60 27.71
CA ASP A 464 -16.89 0.85 29.06
C ASP A 464 -15.93 1.72 29.92
N GLU A 465 -14.63 1.59 29.65
CA GLU A 465 -13.59 2.54 30.07
C GLU A 465 -12.97 3.13 28.79
N ALA A 466 -13.32 4.37 28.45
CA ALA A 466 -12.81 5.05 27.27
C ALA A 466 -11.28 5.16 27.32
N VAL A 467 -10.60 4.60 26.30
CA VAL A 467 -9.15 4.74 26.15
C VAL A 467 -8.87 5.95 25.28
N ASN A 468 -8.26 6.97 25.85
CA ASN A 468 -7.76 8.13 25.13
C ASN A 468 -6.25 8.03 25.00
N ASP A 469 -5.76 7.95 23.79
CA ASP A 469 -4.33 7.94 23.50
C ASP A 469 -3.95 9.12 22.60
N THR A 470 -2.85 9.76 22.91
CA THR A 470 -2.28 10.82 22.09
C THR A 470 -0.84 10.48 21.78
N TYR A 471 -0.53 10.31 20.52
CA TYR A 471 0.82 9.99 20.09
C TYR A 471 1.26 10.83 18.90
N PHE A 472 2.56 10.90 18.70
CA PHE A 472 3.13 11.65 17.60
C PHE A 472 4.32 10.92 16.98
N ILE A 473 4.54 11.21 15.70
CA ILE A 473 5.60 10.67 14.87
C ILE A 473 6.36 11.85 14.28
N LEU A 474 7.67 11.88 14.48
CA LEU A 474 8.55 12.89 13.91
C LEU A 474 9.56 12.22 13.00
N LYS A 475 9.79 12.77 11.83
CA LYS A 475 10.74 12.27 10.83
C LYS A 475 11.66 13.37 10.34
N LEU A 476 12.94 13.03 10.18
CA LEU A 476 13.93 13.87 9.53
C LEU A 476 14.83 12.97 8.67
N ALA A 477 14.89 13.25 7.39
CA ALA A 477 15.64 12.44 6.41
C ALA A 477 16.49 13.34 5.48
N PRO A 478 17.69 13.78 5.92
CA PRO A 478 18.63 14.50 5.07
C PRO A 478 19.37 13.55 4.14
N THR A 479 19.63 14.01 2.91
CA THR A 479 20.49 13.35 1.92
C THR A 479 21.49 14.35 1.36
N LEU A 480 22.76 13.96 1.32
CA LEU A 480 23.89 14.74 0.78
C LEU A 480 24.48 14.02 -0.43
N LEU A 481 24.54 14.71 -1.56
CA LEU A 481 25.19 14.26 -2.79
C LEU A 481 26.60 14.83 -2.84
N LEU A 482 27.60 14.04 -2.41
CA LEU A 482 28.99 14.50 -2.21
C LEU A 482 29.84 14.48 -3.50
N GLY A 483 29.22 14.27 -4.67
CA GLY A 483 29.91 14.20 -5.96
C GLY A 483 30.59 12.86 -6.21
N ARG A 484 31.10 12.65 -7.44
CA ARG A 484 31.74 11.40 -7.87
C ARG A 484 30.92 10.13 -7.59
N GLY A 485 29.56 10.25 -7.54
CA GLY A 485 28.66 9.14 -7.24
C GLY A 485 28.68 8.70 -5.76
N PHE A 486 29.16 9.53 -4.83
CA PHE A 486 29.07 9.27 -3.39
C PHE A 486 27.87 10.00 -2.81
N ARG A 487 27.10 9.28 -2.00
CA ARG A 487 25.91 9.81 -1.30
C ARG A 487 25.90 9.34 0.14
N LEU A 488 25.45 10.24 0.99
CA LEU A 488 25.18 9.99 2.39
C LEU A 488 23.72 10.36 2.67
N SER A 489 22.93 9.42 3.17
CA SER A 489 21.57 9.66 3.64
C SER A 489 21.44 9.21 5.10
N SER A 490 20.55 9.86 5.82
CA SER A 490 20.24 9.51 7.20
C SER A 490 18.73 9.61 7.39
N THR A 491 18.17 8.77 8.25
CA THR A 491 16.79 8.87 8.71
C THR A 491 16.76 8.86 10.22
N LEU A 492 16.12 9.86 10.79
CA LEU A 492 15.74 9.93 12.20
C LEU A 492 14.22 9.87 12.25
N LEU A 493 13.68 8.92 12.98
CA LEU A 493 12.25 8.73 13.17
C LEU A 493 12.00 8.53 14.67
N TYR A 494 11.17 9.37 15.25
CA TYR A 494 10.75 9.24 16.63
C TYR A 494 9.25 8.99 16.69
N ASN A 495 8.86 7.88 17.31
CA ASN A 495 7.49 7.56 17.68
C ASN A 495 7.33 7.71 19.18
N SER A 496 6.33 8.46 19.62
CA SER A 496 5.99 8.50 21.03
C SER A 496 5.34 7.18 21.48
N ARG A 497 5.22 6.98 22.76
CA ARG A 497 4.47 5.86 23.33
C ARG A 497 3.03 5.85 22.80
N GLN A 498 2.50 4.68 22.50
CA GLN A 498 1.15 4.45 21.98
C GLN A 498 0.47 3.40 22.87
N GLU A 499 -0.30 3.86 23.86
CA GLU A 499 -0.92 2.97 24.86
C GLU A 499 -2.02 2.09 24.24
N ALA A 500 -2.81 2.66 23.34
CA ALA A 500 -3.86 1.92 22.65
C ALA A 500 -3.34 0.73 21.83
N TYR A 501 -2.09 0.79 21.39
CA TYR A 501 -1.44 -0.26 20.59
C TYR A 501 -0.37 -1.04 21.36
N ASP A 502 -0.30 -0.88 22.67
CA ASP A 502 0.71 -1.55 23.54
C ASP A 502 2.17 -1.34 23.09
N LYS A 503 2.49 -0.13 22.59
CA LYS A 503 3.81 0.21 22.02
C LYS A 503 4.63 1.15 22.89
N HIS A 504 5.91 0.84 23.05
CA HIS A 504 6.88 1.75 23.65
C HIS A 504 7.19 2.95 22.74
N ALA A 505 7.56 4.07 23.35
CA ALA A 505 8.23 5.13 22.61
C ALA A 505 9.58 4.61 22.08
N HIS A 506 9.91 4.94 20.83
CA HIS A 506 11.18 4.54 20.25
C HIS A 506 11.77 5.59 19.31
N LEU A 507 13.08 5.60 19.23
CA LEU A 507 13.86 6.38 18.30
C LEU A 507 14.53 5.43 17.30
N TYR A 508 14.15 5.52 16.05
CA TYR A 508 14.86 4.88 14.96
C TYR A 508 15.86 5.85 14.35
N ALA A 509 17.07 5.40 14.14
CA ALA A 509 18.10 6.18 13.46
C ALA A 509 18.84 5.28 12.47
N SER A 510 19.01 5.71 11.24
CA SER A 510 19.81 5.02 10.23
C SER A 510 20.74 5.96 9.50
N VAL A 511 21.86 5.43 9.02
CA VAL A 511 22.80 6.11 8.14
C VAL A 511 23.16 5.19 7.01
N LYS A 512 22.92 5.63 5.78
CA LYS A 512 23.22 4.88 4.56
C LYS A 512 24.24 5.63 3.72
N MET A 513 25.30 4.93 3.35
CA MET A 513 26.34 5.39 2.44
C MET A 513 26.23 4.62 1.14
N ASN A 514 26.22 5.33 0.03
CA ASN A 514 26.18 4.75 -1.32
C ASN A 514 27.34 5.25 -2.14
N LYS A 515 27.88 4.37 -2.99
CA LYS A 515 28.96 4.70 -3.91
C LYS A 515 28.73 4.06 -5.27
N ASP A 516 28.63 4.88 -6.30
CA ASP A 516 28.67 4.40 -7.69
C ASP A 516 30.10 3.97 -8.07
N LEU A 517 30.26 2.72 -8.46
CA LEU A 517 31.49 2.15 -9.05
C LEU A 517 31.32 2.12 -10.57
N GLY A 518 31.45 3.30 -11.19
CA GLY A 518 31.17 3.49 -12.61
C GLY A 518 29.69 3.56 -12.94
N LYS A 519 29.32 3.22 -14.18
CA LYS A 519 27.94 3.32 -14.67
C LYS A 519 27.08 2.12 -14.25
N ARG A 520 27.69 0.96 -14.03
CA ARG A 520 26.99 -0.33 -13.91
C ARG A 520 26.91 -0.89 -12.50
N CYS A 521 27.67 -0.38 -11.57
CA CYS A 521 27.67 -0.91 -10.20
C CYS A 521 27.43 0.19 -9.19
N ASN A 522 26.68 -0.15 -8.15
CA ASN A 522 26.52 0.65 -6.93
C ASN A 522 26.80 -0.26 -5.73
N VAL A 523 27.55 0.21 -4.76
CA VAL A 523 27.73 -0.46 -3.47
C VAL A 523 27.14 0.42 -2.37
N PHE A 524 26.53 -0.20 -1.38
CA PHE A 524 26.01 0.54 -0.24
C PHE A 524 26.34 -0.15 1.09
N ALA A 525 26.40 0.67 2.12
CA ALA A 525 26.44 0.24 3.50
C ALA A 525 25.35 1.02 4.24
N ASP A 526 24.46 0.31 4.93
CA ASP A 526 23.34 0.87 5.64
C ASP A 526 23.36 0.40 7.09
N PHE A 527 23.45 1.34 8.00
CA PHE A 527 23.48 1.12 9.43
C PHE A 527 22.07 1.41 9.98
N HIS A 528 21.31 0.36 10.21
CA HIS A 528 19.91 0.44 10.68
C HIS A 528 19.81 0.49 12.19
N ASP A 529 18.78 1.15 12.68
CA ASP A 529 18.41 1.25 14.09
C ASP A 529 19.60 1.46 15.02
N ILE A 530 20.42 2.47 14.72
CA ILE A 530 21.63 2.81 15.48
C ILE A 530 21.30 2.99 16.96
N ALA A 531 20.13 3.53 17.28
CA ALA A 531 19.65 3.69 18.65
C ALA A 531 19.32 2.36 19.34
N GLY A 532 19.05 1.29 18.55
CA GLY A 532 18.70 -0.04 19.06
C GLY A 532 17.40 -0.07 19.87
N GLN A 533 16.45 0.80 19.53
CA GLN A 533 15.22 1.00 20.29
C GLN A 533 13.95 0.60 19.54
N LEU A 534 14.08 0.20 18.26
CA LEU A 534 12.92 -0.18 17.50
C LEU A 534 12.38 -1.51 18.06
N LYS A 535 11.17 -1.46 18.57
CA LYS A 535 10.43 -2.59 19.09
C LYS A 535 9.11 -2.69 18.34
N GLY A 536 8.87 -3.82 17.67
CA GLY A 536 7.63 -4.07 16.91
C GLY A 536 6.48 -4.50 17.81
N GLU A 537 5.35 -4.81 17.22
CA GLU A 537 4.18 -5.38 17.90
C GLU A 537 4.30 -6.90 17.96
N PRO A 538 4.26 -7.52 19.15
CA PRO A 538 4.49 -8.98 19.27
C PRO A 538 3.33 -9.85 18.78
N TYR A 539 2.19 -9.27 18.37
CA TYR A 539 0.99 -10.03 18.03
C TYR A 539 0.58 -9.99 16.56
N LEU A 540 1.23 -9.21 15.73
CA LEU A 540 0.92 -9.16 14.30
C LEU A 540 1.87 -10.08 13.52
N LEU A 541 1.32 -11.13 12.91
CA LEU A 541 2.04 -12.21 12.23
C LEU A 541 2.87 -11.80 10.99
N LYS A 542 2.87 -10.54 10.58
CA LYS A 542 3.59 -10.03 9.40
C LYS A 542 4.41 -8.79 9.70
N GLN A 543 5.17 -8.79 10.79
CA GLN A 543 5.98 -7.63 11.14
C GLN A 543 7.40 -7.72 10.61
N SER A 544 7.86 -6.62 10.02
CA SER A 544 9.29 -6.41 9.80
C SER A 544 9.92 -5.93 11.10
N PHE A 545 10.75 -6.75 11.70
CA PHE A 545 11.55 -6.38 12.84
C PHE A 545 12.79 -5.64 12.38
N ASN A 546 13.08 -4.51 12.99
CA ASN A 546 14.31 -3.78 12.76
C ASN A 546 15.20 -3.89 13.99
N ASN A 547 16.31 -4.56 13.85
CA ASN A 547 17.34 -4.62 14.87
C ASN A 547 18.53 -3.78 14.43
N ARG A 548 19.33 -3.32 15.42
CA ARG A 548 20.62 -2.69 15.14
C ARG A 548 21.44 -3.58 14.21
N ALA A 549 21.56 -3.21 12.95
CA ALA A 549 22.21 -4.02 11.93
C ALA A 549 23.04 -3.17 10.97
N LEU A 550 24.15 -3.72 10.54
CA LEU A 550 24.89 -3.23 9.38
C LEU A 550 24.52 -4.12 8.19
N THR A 551 23.90 -3.53 7.19
CA THR A 551 23.60 -4.17 5.91
C THR A 551 24.58 -3.67 4.86
N ILE A 552 25.21 -4.57 4.13
CA ILE A 552 26.06 -4.26 2.99
C ILE A 552 25.43 -4.86 1.75
N GLY A 553 25.44 -4.12 0.65
CA GLY A 553 24.88 -4.62 -0.59
C GLY A 553 25.54 -4.06 -1.84
N LEU A 554 25.28 -4.76 -2.94
CA LEU A 554 25.73 -4.46 -4.28
C LEU A 554 24.54 -4.48 -5.22
N THR A 555 24.41 -3.44 -6.04
CA THR A 555 23.46 -3.40 -7.16
C THR A 555 24.24 -3.35 -8.48
N TYR A 556 23.90 -4.24 -9.39
CA TYR A 556 24.51 -4.32 -10.73
C TYR A 556 23.46 -4.03 -11.80
N TYR A 557 23.79 -3.19 -12.76
CA TYR A 557 22.95 -2.76 -13.89
C TYR A 557 23.55 -3.31 -15.19
N PRO A 558 23.17 -4.50 -15.64
CA PRO A 558 23.78 -5.15 -16.80
C PRO A 558 23.57 -4.38 -18.13
N TRP A 559 22.43 -3.70 -18.27
CA TRP A 559 21.98 -3.02 -19.49
C TRP A 559 21.80 -1.51 -19.26
N ARG A 560 22.88 -0.84 -18.94
CA ARG A 560 22.91 0.62 -18.82
C ARG A 560 23.92 1.27 -19.72
#